data_eef5f56ce97b8e3c917292eeedb6a06b
#
_entry.id   eef5f56ce97b8e3c917292eeedb6a06b
#
_cell.length_a   1.000
_cell.length_b   1.000
_cell.length_c   1.000
_cell.angle_alpha   90.00
_cell.angle_beta   90.00
_cell.angle_gamma   90.00
#
_symmetry.space_group_name_H-M   'P 1'
#
loop_
_entity.id
_entity.type
_entity.pdbx_description
1 polymer ?
#
loop_
_entity_poly.entity_id
_entity_poly.type
_entity_poly.pdbx_seq_one_letter_code
_entity_poly.pdbx_strand_id
1 'polypeptide(L)'
;VDIKALWKNRVLRRFVLWPAIVLAVYAIVGFFILPPVARSILVKQLTEKLHRLVAIRVIRFNPFDLSAHVEGFSMKDRDGTGPFVAFEELYLNFQVASIVRGGPVLREITLRSPDVTLIRNEDSTYNFSDLLGGSSSGPSDGGEPLRYSLNNIRIVGGSVDFDDRPKHTRHTVRDLSIAIPFLSNLPYAVGLFVHPAFEAKVNGTEVAFQGKTKPYSASRVTTLDLNVRDFDIPHYLEYIPFQRKFRIPSGSLDMIAVLSFSQPAGQPPALSLTGTVTLTDFSVTDVKDAPVLHLPFLSAGIRSLKPLSRLAELDNVIITSPEVSLVRGKTGALNLVAVLPPREGEGEETEKGKKPPFVVEIDDLRLSGGNVSYTDALAARPFRATAKLDLSTYFRFVLGKVEKETVLSGLAANLTSLHLRREGEKEDFLAVPEIAVSGADVDIAKRTATISEAATRKGMVQVTREKDGGIDLAKLFSPPGDNTAPLSRTAAAEKGPPQEWFVQVKKASLEGYSVIAVDRTPENPVTVRVSPLTITAENLSTEKNRRGQLSLKAALNKAGK
;
A
#
# COMPACT_ATOMS: atom_id res chain seq x y z
N VAL A 1 -60.77 -50.17 -9.46
CA VAL A 1 -59.68 -51.15 -9.27
C VAL A 1 -59.90 -51.78 -7.90
N ASP A 2 -60.24 -53.08 -7.89
CA ASP A 2 -60.58 -53.79 -6.66
C ASP A 2 -59.28 -54.01 -5.81
N ILE A 3 -59.08 -53.19 -4.79
CA ILE A 3 -57.90 -53.22 -3.91
C ILE A 3 -57.75 -54.60 -3.23
N LYS A 4 -58.83 -55.37 -3.02
CA LYS A 4 -58.81 -56.70 -2.43
C LYS A 4 -58.19 -57.77 -3.38
N ALA A 5 -58.27 -57.61 -4.71
CA ALA A 5 -57.63 -58.51 -5.68
C ALA A 5 -56.09 -58.31 -5.72
N LEU A 6 -55.58 -57.11 -5.47
CA LEU A 6 -54.14 -56.80 -5.37
C LEU A 6 -53.50 -57.51 -4.18
N TRP A 7 -54.20 -57.69 -3.07
CA TRP A 7 -53.70 -58.36 -1.87
C TRP A 7 -53.56 -59.88 -1.96
N LYS A 8 -54.24 -60.54 -2.92
CA LYS A 8 -54.20 -62.00 -3.12
C LYS A 8 -52.98 -62.45 -3.93
N ASN A 9 -52.38 -61.61 -4.73
CA ASN A 9 -51.27 -62.01 -5.59
C ASN A 9 -49.94 -61.96 -4.80
N ARG A 10 -49.35 -63.11 -4.43
CA ARG A 10 -48.11 -63.24 -3.64
C ARG A 10 -46.94 -62.55 -4.30
N VAL A 11 -46.82 -62.47 -5.63
CA VAL A 11 -45.75 -61.82 -6.38
C VAL A 11 -45.90 -60.31 -6.27
N LEU A 12 -47.09 -59.74 -6.49
CA LEU A 12 -47.40 -58.35 -6.39
C LEU A 12 -47.15 -57.83 -4.96
N ARG A 13 -47.53 -58.60 -3.93
CA ARG A 13 -47.29 -58.24 -2.51
C ARG A 13 -45.81 -58.25 -2.14
N ARG A 14 -45.02 -59.21 -2.67
CA ARG A 14 -43.59 -59.34 -2.31
C ARG A 14 -42.70 -58.35 -3.07
N PHE A 15 -43.03 -58.06 -4.33
CA PHE A 15 -42.19 -57.25 -5.20
C PHE A 15 -42.64 -55.78 -5.38
N VAL A 16 -43.89 -55.46 -5.07
CA VAL A 16 -44.39 -54.06 -5.19
C VAL A 16 -44.77 -53.46 -3.84
N LEU A 17 -45.57 -54.20 -3.03
CA LEU A 17 -46.18 -53.70 -1.80
C LEU A 17 -45.13 -53.52 -0.70
N TRP A 18 -44.25 -54.51 -0.48
CA TRP A 18 -43.19 -54.39 0.53
C TRP A 18 -42.14 -53.27 0.21
N PRO A 19 -41.62 -53.16 -1.03
CA PRO A 19 -40.77 -52.02 -1.41
C PRO A 19 -41.49 -50.69 -1.28
N ALA A 20 -42.76 -50.57 -1.63
CA ALA A 20 -43.57 -49.37 -1.48
C ALA A 20 -43.73 -48.97 0.01
N ILE A 21 -43.97 -49.96 0.90
CA ILE A 21 -44.04 -49.72 2.35
C ILE A 21 -42.67 -49.26 2.90
N VAL A 22 -41.58 -49.92 2.51
CA VAL A 22 -40.24 -49.57 2.91
C VAL A 22 -39.92 -48.16 2.46
N LEU A 23 -40.24 -47.79 1.22
CA LEU A 23 -40.03 -46.44 0.67
C LEU A 23 -40.89 -45.41 1.40
N ALA A 24 -42.14 -45.73 1.74
CA ALA A 24 -43.01 -44.84 2.52
C ALA A 24 -42.48 -44.62 3.94
N VAL A 25 -42.02 -45.68 4.62
CA VAL A 25 -41.39 -45.60 5.94
C VAL A 25 -40.09 -44.76 5.87
N TYR A 26 -39.25 -45.01 4.87
CA TYR A 26 -38.05 -44.25 4.63
C TYR A 26 -38.37 -42.75 4.42
N ALA A 27 -39.36 -42.40 3.64
CA ALA A 27 -39.82 -41.05 3.42
C ALA A 27 -40.35 -40.43 4.72
N ILE A 28 -41.21 -41.13 5.47
CA ILE A 28 -41.75 -40.62 6.75
C ILE A 28 -40.64 -40.37 7.76
N VAL A 29 -39.71 -41.30 7.91
CA VAL A 29 -38.57 -41.16 8.81
C VAL A 29 -37.70 -39.98 8.39
N GLY A 30 -37.35 -39.86 7.10
CA GLY A 30 -36.49 -38.82 6.55
C GLY A 30 -37.11 -37.41 6.65
N PHE A 31 -38.38 -37.27 6.25
CA PHE A 31 -38.99 -35.94 6.22
C PHE A 31 -39.56 -35.48 7.56
N PHE A 32 -40.03 -36.38 8.42
CA PHE A 32 -40.78 -35.98 9.62
C PHE A 32 -40.12 -36.38 10.95
N ILE A 33 -39.37 -37.46 11.03
CA ILE A 33 -38.76 -37.91 12.29
C ILE A 33 -37.35 -37.41 12.43
N LEU A 34 -36.50 -37.55 11.41
CA LEU A 34 -35.09 -37.19 11.45
C LEU A 34 -34.86 -35.68 11.72
N PRO A 35 -35.56 -34.73 11.07
CA PRO A 35 -35.30 -33.31 11.26
C PRO A 35 -35.49 -32.80 12.69
N PRO A 36 -36.63 -33.05 13.38
CA PRO A 36 -36.79 -32.57 14.76
C PRO A 36 -35.79 -33.22 15.74
N VAL A 37 -35.47 -34.50 15.54
CA VAL A 37 -34.48 -35.22 16.35
C VAL A 37 -33.10 -34.63 16.13
N ALA A 38 -32.70 -34.45 14.88
CA ALA A 38 -31.41 -33.80 14.53
C ALA A 38 -31.32 -32.39 15.11
N ARG A 39 -32.40 -31.58 15.01
CA ARG A 39 -32.44 -30.23 15.61
C ARG A 39 -32.22 -30.29 17.11
N SER A 40 -32.90 -31.16 17.84
CA SER A 40 -32.75 -31.27 19.30
C SER A 40 -31.33 -31.67 19.70
N ILE A 41 -30.77 -32.67 19.01
CA ILE A 41 -29.40 -33.14 19.28
C ILE A 41 -28.37 -32.06 18.95
N LEU A 42 -28.47 -31.41 17.79
CA LEU A 42 -27.53 -30.37 17.38
C LEU A 42 -27.58 -29.17 18.32
N VAL A 43 -28.75 -28.66 18.65
CA VAL A 43 -28.89 -27.54 19.59
C VAL A 43 -28.26 -27.89 20.94
N LYS A 44 -28.57 -29.09 21.50
CA LYS A 44 -28.02 -29.54 22.75
C LYS A 44 -26.49 -29.68 22.70
N GLN A 45 -25.97 -30.43 21.72
CA GLN A 45 -24.53 -30.68 21.59
C GLN A 45 -23.74 -29.40 21.31
N LEU A 46 -24.23 -28.50 20.46
CA LEU A 46 -23.57 -27.23 20.19
C LEU A 46 -23.57 -26.34 21.43
N THR A 47 -24.70 -26.25 22.15
CA THR A 47 -24.77 -25.47 23.39
C THR A 47 -23.80 -26.00 24.43
N GLU A 48 -23.75 -27.32 24.64
CA GLU A 48 -22.88 -27.96 25.62
C GLU A 48 -21.39 -27.86 25.26
N LYS A 49 -21.03 -28.09 23.97
CA LYS A 49 -19.64 -28.09 23.54
C LYS A 49 -19.05 -26.68 23.40
N LEU A 50 -19.86 -25.72 22.93
CA LEU A 50 -19.42 -24.36 22.68
C LEU A 50 -19.64 -23.44 23.89
N HIS A 51 -20.36 -23.92 24.91
CA HIS A 51 -20.74 -23.15 26.11
C HIS A 51 -21.45 -21.84 25.77
N ARG A 52 -22.30 -21.86 24.71
CA ARG A 52 -23.04 -20.71 24.17
C ARG A 52 -24.48 -21.06 23.91
N LEU A 53 -25.37 -20.08 24.04
CA LEU A 53 -26.77 -20.28 23.68
C LEU A 53 -26.91 -20.40 22.18
N VAL A 54 -27.32 -21.60 21.72
CA VAL A 54 -27.57 -21.90 20.29
C VAL A 54 -29.05 -22.14 20.07
N ALA A 55 -29.58 -21.52 19.03
CA ALA A 55 -30.94 -21.75 18.56
C ALA A 55 -30.95 -22.09 17.06
N ILE A 56 -31.84 -22.99 16.67
CA ILE A 56 -32.12 -23.34 15.29
C ILE A 56 -33.63 -23.30 15.14
N ARG A 57 -34.16 -22.56 14.17
CA ARG A 57 -35.61 -22.45 13.95
C ARG A 57 -36.18 -23.75 13.41
N VAL A 58 -35.65 -24.24 12.30
CA VAL A 58 -36.13 -25.42 11.60
C VAL A 58 -34.98 -26.16 10.92
N ILE A 59 -35.00 -27.47 10.94
CA ILE A 59 -34.22 -28.32 10.04
C ILE A 59 -35.20 -29.04 9.10
N ARG A 60 -34.87 -29.07 7.80
CA ARG A 60 -35.57 -29.89 6.81
C ARG A 60 -34.55 -30.83 6.17
N PHE A 61 -34.95 -32.06 5.95
CA PHE A 61 -34.12 -33.06 5.31
C PHE A 61 -34.90 -33.74 4.18
N ASN A 62 -34.32 -33.85 3.01
CA ASN A 62 -34.83 -34.60 1.90
C ASN A 62 -34.04 -35.90 1.76
N PRO A 63 -34.63 -37.08 2.14
CA PRO A 63 -33.91 -38.34 2.12
C PRO A 63 -33.61 -38.85 0.69
N PHE A 64 -34.36 -38.39 -0.33
CA PHE A 64 -34.17 -38.82 -1.70
C PHE A 64 -33.05 -38.09 -2.42
N ASP A 65 -32.85 -36.81 -2.10
CA ASP A 65 -31.79 -35.98 -2.64
C ASP A 65 -30.59 -35.86 -1.69
N LEU A 66 -30.70 -36.47 -0.51
CA LEU A 66 -29.72 -36.36 0.59
C LEU A 66 -29.36 -34.91 0.91
N SER A 67 -30.35 -34.02 0.88
CA SER A 67 -30.15 -32.61 1.17
C SER A 67 -30.73 -32.21 2.52
N ALA A 68 -30.04 -31.29 3.19
CA ALA A 68 -30.43 -30.70 4.46
C ALA A 68 -30.46 -29.17 4.37
N HIS A 69 -31.53 -28.59 4.92
CA HIS A 69 -31.69 -27.15 5.11
C HIS A 69 -31.74 -26.86 6.62
N VAL A 70 -30.84 -26.04 7.12
CA VAL A 70 -30.85 -25.52 8.48
C VAL A 70 -31.22 -24.05 8.42
N GLU A 71 -32.40 -23.69 8.93
CA GLU A 71 -32.95 -22.35 8.85
C GLU A 71 -32.96 -21.65 10.20
N GLY A 72 -32.63 -20.35 10.20
CA GLY A 72 -32.71 -19.50 11.37
C GLY A 72 -31.78 -19.93 12.50
N PHE A 73 -30.52 -20.18 12.17
CA PHE A 73 -29.48 -20.43 13.16
C PHE A 73 -29.08 -19.12 13.85
N SER A 74 -28.92 -19.17 15.15
CA SER A 74 -28.31 -18.11 15.94
C SER A 74 -27.53 -18.67 17.11
N MET A 75 -26.34 -18.09 17.34
CA MET A 75 -25.49 -18.37 18.48
C MET A 75 -25.14 -17.06 19.15
N LYS A 76 -25.40 -16.97 20.44
CA LYS A 76 -25.05 -15.78 21.23
C LYS A 76 -23.59 -15.79 21.61
N ASP A 77 -23.07 -14.62 21.98
CA ASP A 77 -21.76 -14.51 22.57
C ASP A 77 -21.69 -15.21 23.94
N ARG A 78 -20.50 -15.43 24.47
CA ARG A 78 -20.24 -16.17 25.70
C ARG A 78 -20.98 -15.59 26.93
N ASP A 79 -21.11 -14.26 26.96
CA ASP A 79 -21.86 -13.55 28.02
C ASP A 79 -23.38 -13.62 27.83
N GLY A 80 -23.87 -14.19 26.72
CA GLY A 80 -25.29 -14.31 26.38
C GLY A 80 -25.99 -13.01 26.01
N THR A 81 -25.29 -11.89 25.98
CA THR A 81 -25.91 -10.55 25.79
C THR A 81 -26.08 -10.17 24.33
N GLY A 82 -25.14 -10.52 23.43
CA GLY A 82 -25.12 -10.15 22.03
C GLY A 82 -25.18 -11.32 21.06
N PRO A 83 -25.47 -11.06 19.76
CA PRO A 83 -25.28 -12.04 18.70
C PRO A 83 -23.79 -12.26 18.46
N PHE A 84 -23.37 -13.51 18.24
CA PHE A 84 -22.02 -13.81 17.78
C PHE A 84 -22.04 -14.30 16.33
N VAL A 85 -22.84 -15.31 16.03
CA VAL A 85 -23.01 -15.83 14.67
C VAL A 85 -24.47 -16.14 14.43
N ALA A 86 -24.99 -15.66 13.32
CA ALA A 86 -26.33 -16.02 12.85
C ALA A 86 -26.29 -16.29 11.34
N PHE A 87 -27.27 -17.02 10.82
CA PHE A 87 -27.50 -17.13 9.39
C PHE A 87 -28.97 -17.48 9.11
N GLU A 88 -29.43 -17.06 7.93
CA GLU A 88 -30.80 -17.33 7.51
C GLU A 88 -30.98 -18.79 7.09
N GLU A 89 -30.09 -19.31 6.24
CA GLU A 89 -30.15 -20.67 5.72
C GLU A 89 -28.74 -21.24 5.49
N LEU A 90 -28.54 -22.50 5.91
CA LEU A 90 -27.45 -23.36 5.48
C LEU A 90 -28.03 -24.54 4.71
N TYR A 91 -27.73 -24.61 3.43
CA TYR A 91 -28.06 -25.72 2.55
C TYR A 91 -26.88 -26.65 2.36
N LEU A 92 -27.08 -27.96 2.56
CA LEU A 92 -26.07 -29.00 2.38
C LEU A 92 -26.65 -30.10 1.50
N ASN A 93 -25.96 -30.50 0.45
CA ASN A 93 -26.32 -31.64 -0.39
C ASN A 93 -25.20 -32.69 -0.36
N PHE A 94 -25.50 -33.87 0.19
CA PHE A 94 -24.56 -34.98 0.34
C PHE A 94 -24.61 -35.91 -0.85
N GLN A 95 -23.50 -36.47 -1.24
CA GLN A 95 -23.45 -37.51 -2.29
C GLN A 95 -23.36 -38.91 -1.67
N VAL A 96 -24.03 -39.86 -2.28
CA VAL A 96 -23.89 -41.28 -1.94
C VAL A 96 -22.45 -41.77 -2.04
N ALA A 97 -21.65 -41.10 -2.89
CA ALA A 97 -20.21 -41.34 -3.02
C ALA A 97 -19.44 -41.22 -1.71
N SER A 98 -19.94 -40.50 -0.69
CA SER A 98 -19.36 -40.43 0.64
C SER A 98 -19.14 -41.79 1.28
N ILE A 99 -20.07 -42.73 1.05
CA ILE A 99 -20.01 -44.08 1.61
C ILE A 99 -18.86 -44.89 0.98
N VAL A 100 -18.66 -44.72 -0.34
CA VAL A 100 -17.67 -45.50 -1.11
C VAL A 100 -16.27 -44.93 -1.00
N ARG A 101 -16.15 -43.59 -0.82
CA ARG A 101 -14.86 -42.88 -0.81
C ARG A 101 -14.24 -42.72 0.57
N GLY A 102 -14.88 -43.23 1.63
CA GLY A 102 -14.38 -43.19 3.00
C GLY A 102 -14.22 -41.79 3.57
N GLY A 103 -15.00 -40.79 3.10
CA GLY A 103 -14.99 -39.44 3.58
C GLY A 103 -16.15 -38.60 3.04
N PRO A 104 -16.46 -37.45 3.64
CA PRO A 104 -17.58 -36.61 3.25
C PRO A 104 -17.37 -36.04 1.83
N VAL A 105 -18.35 -36.34 0.95
CA VAL A 105 -18.45 -35.75 -0.38
C VAL A 105 -19.75 -34.97 -0.44
N LEU A 106 -19.66 -33.63 -0.45
CA LEU A 106 -20.78 -32.72 -0.59
C LEU A 106 -20.84 -32.21 -2.03
N ARG A 107 -22.04 -32.24 -2.61
CA ARG A 107 -22.32 -31.71 -3.94
C ARG A 107 -22.47 -30.20 -3.94
N GLU A 108 -23.05 -29.65 -2.86
CA GLU A 108 -23.31 -28.24 -2.70
C GLU A 108 -23.33 -27.84 -1.22
N ILE A 109 -22.78 -26.69 -0.93
CA ILE A 109 -22.84 -26.01 0.36
C ILE A 109 -23.19 -24.55 0.07
N THR A 110 -24.36 -24.10 0.52
CA THR A 110 -24.75 -22.69 0.37
C THR A 110 -25.14 -22.13 1.72
N LEU A 111 -24.46 -21.06 2.14
CA LEU A 111 -24.75 -20.30 3.35
C LEU A 111 -25.31 -18.93 2.96
N ARG A 112 -26.55 -18.65 3.38
CA ARG A 112 -27.26 -17.40 3.07
C ARG A 112 -27.31 -16.49 4.28
N SER A 113 -27.03 -15.20 4.01
CA SER A 113 -27.11 -14.10 4.99
C SER A 113 -26.41 -14.45 6.32
N PRO A 114 -25.14 -14.97 6.31
CA PRO A 114 -24.41 -15.07 7.56
C PRO A 114 -24.15 -13.70 8.14
N ASP A 115 -24.35 -13.57 9.43
CA ASP A 115 -24.06 -12.37 10.21
C ASP A 115 -23.14 -12.75 11.38
N VAL A 116 -21.97 -12.10 11.44
CA VAL A 116 -20.91 -12.43 12.40
C VAL A 116 -20.45 -11.18 13.12
N THR A 117 -20.49 -11.20 14.45
CA THR A 117 -19.97 -10.14 15.29
C THR A 117 -18.66 -10.58 15.95
N LEU A 118 -17.58 -9.93 15.58
CA LEU A 118 -16.25 -10.17 16.12
C LEU A 118 -15.86 -9.02 17.05
N ILE A 119 -15.34 -9.32 18.23
CA ILE A 119 -14.88 -8.32 19.19
C ILE A 119 -13.46 -8.68 19.61
N ARG A 120 -12.54 -7.73 19.46
CA ARG A 120 -11.24 -7.78 20.11
C ARG A 120 -11.29 -6.95 21.37
N ASN A 121 -11.07 -7.60 22.51
CA ASN A 121 -11.11 -6.97 23.83
C ASN A 121 -9.83 -6.16 24.12
N GLU A 122 -9.86 -5.33 25.17
CA GLU A 122 -8.72 -4.50 25.61
C GLU A 122 -7.46 -5.32 25.93
N ASP A 123 -7.63 -6.55 26.40
CA ASP A 123 -6.55 -7.50 26.67
C ASP A 123 -6.03 -8.22 25.40
N SER A 124 -6.48 -7.79 24.22
CA SER A 124 -6.18 -8.39 22.90
C SER A 124 -6.74 -9.80 22.69
N THR A 125 -7.58 -10.31 23.56
CA THR A 125 -8.35 -11.54 23.30
C THR A 125 -9.52 -11.26 22.38
N TYR A 126 -10.02 -12.30 21.71
CA TYR A 126 -11.21 -12.19 20.86
C TYR A 126 -12.41 -12.84 21.56
N ASN A 127 -13.61 -12.36 21.26
CA ASN A 127 -14.84 -12.97 21.77
C ASN A 127 -15.01 -14.45 21.36
N PHE A 128 -14.18 -14.97 20.46
CA PHE A 128 -14.13 -16.38 20.05
C PHE A 128 -12.84 -17.12 20.48
N SER A 129 -11.98 -16.51 21.30
CA SER A 129 -10.71 -17.13 21.72
C SER A 129 -10.90 -18.44 22.48
N ASP A 130 -12.00 -18.58 23.19
CA ASP A 130 -12.41 -19.81 23.88
C ASP A 130 -12.68 -20.98 22.92
N LEU A 131 -13.17 -20.69 21.71
CA LEU A 131 -13.43 -21.70 20.68
C LEU A 131 -12.14 -22.23 20.05
N LEU A 132 -11.06 -21.45 20.07
CA LEU A 132 -9.73 -21.84 19.57
C LEU A 132 -8.92 -22.60 20.62
N GLY A 133 -9.13 -22.33 21.91
CA GLY A 133 -8.38 -22.92 23.02
C GLY A 133 -8.67 -24.40 23.30
N GLY A 134 -9.73 -24.96 22.72
CA GLY A 134 -10.09 -26.37 22.85
C GLY A 134 -9.31 -27.36 21.97
N SER A 135 -8.53 -26.83 21.04
CA SER A 135 -7.62 -27.64 20.21
C SER A 135 -6.26 -27.76 20.90
N SER A 136 -6.21 -28.36 22.10
CA SER A 136 -4.94 -28.94 22.58
C SER A 136 -4.54 -29.97 21.54
N SER A 137 -3.57 -29.62 20.71
CA SER A 137 -2.83 -30.54 19.87
C SER A 137 -2.10 -31.54 20.77
N GLY A 138 -2.83 -32.56 21.22
CA GLY A 138 -2.20 -33.84 21.50
C GLY A 138 -1.49 -34.26 20.20
N PRO A 139 -0.36 -34.98 20.27
CA PRO A 139 0.24 -35.53 19.10
C PRO A 139 -0.85 -36.29 18.34
N SER A 140 -1.12 -35.88 17.08
CA SER A 140 -2.02 -36.61 16.22
C SER A 140 -1.49 -38.04 16.14
N ASP A 141 -2.18 -38.98 16.78
CA ASP A 141 -2.00 -40.39 16.45
C ASP A 141 -1.97 -40.47 14.92
N GLY A 142 -0.94 -41.11 14.36
CA GLY A 142 -0.58 -41.13 12.95
C GLY A 142 -1.66 -41.68 12.00
N GLY A 143 -2.90 -41.22 12.17
CA GLY A 143 -4.03 -41.50 11.30
C GLY A 143 -3.89 -40.74 9.96
N GLU A 144 -4.21 -41.40 8.86
CA GLU A 144 -4.32 -40.74 7.56
C GLU A 144 -5.23 -39.50 7.65
N PRO A 145 -4.87 -38.37 7.03
CA PRO A 145 -5.69 -37.17 7.06
C PRO A 145 -7.08 -37.46 6.44
N LEU A 146 -8.13 -36.95 7.07
CA LEU A 146 -9.51 -37.10 6.60
C LEU A 146 -9.62 -36.71 5.13
N ARG A 147 -10.05 -37.63 4.29
CA ARG A 147 -10.29 -37.39 2.86
C ARG A 147 -11.65 -36.74 2.68
N TYR A 148 -11.75 -35.69 1.88
CA TYR A 148 -13.00 -35.00 1.61
C TYR A 148 -13.05 -34.36 0.22
N SER A 149 -14.28 -34.07 -0.23
CA SER A 149 -14.56 -33.26 -1.42
C SER A 149 -15.79 -32.41 -1.18
N LEU A 150 -15.63 -31.13 -1.09
CA LEU A 150 -16.67 -30.13 -0.93
C LEU A 150 -16.82 -29.39 -2.26
N ASN A 151 -18.00 -29.40 -2.87
CA ASN A 151 -18.22 -28.79 -4.18
C ASN A 151 -19.27 -27.68 -4.06
N ASN A 152 -19.22 -26.71 -4.98
CA ASN A 152 -20.15 -25.60 -5.06
C ASN A 152 -20.37 -24.90 -3.71
N ILE A 153 -19.27 -24.50 -3.05
CA ILE A 153 -19.33 -23.78 -1.79
C ILE A 153 -19.68 -22.32 -2.09
N ARG A 154 -20.76 -21.82 -1.51
CA ARG A 154 -21.23 -20.43 -1.69
C ARG A 154 -21.58 -19.80 -0.36
N ILE A 155 -21.19 -18.55 -0.19
CA ILE A 155 -21.71 -17.63 0.82
C ILE A 155 -22.37 -16.49 0.06
N VAL A 156 -23.58 -16.10 0.44
CA VAL A 156 -24.37 -15.08 -0.25
C VAL A 156 -24.97 -14.12 0.76
N GLY A 157 -24.72 -12.82 0.57
CA GLY A 157 -25.30 -11.74 1.38
C GLY A 157 -24.80 -11.72 2.82
N GLY A 158 -23.54 -12.12 3.06
CA GLY A 158 -22.97 -12.14 4.39
C GLY A 158 -22.64 -10.74 4.93
N SER A 159 -22.61 -10.63 6.26
CA SER A 159 -22.16 -9.45 6.99
C SER A 159 -21.19 -9.83 8.12
N VAL A 160 -20.21 -8.96 8.37
CA VAL A 160 -19.30 -9.07 9.51
C VAL A 160 -19.15 -7.70 10.15
N ASP A 161 -19.35 -7.63 11.45
CA ASP A 161 -19.03 -6.46 12.27
C ASP A 161 -17.84 -6.79 13.16
N PHE A 162 -16.76 -6.01 13.06
CA PHE A 162 -15.57 -6.18 13.87
C PHE A 162 -15.33 -4.93 14.74
N ASP A 163 -15.37 -5.10 16.06
CA ASP A 163 -15.09 -4.08 17.07
C ASP A 163 -13.67 -4.29 17.64
N ASP A 164 -12.71 -3.48 17.20
CA ASP A 164 -11.33 -3.47 17.70
C ASP A 164 -11.22 -2.44 18.85
N ARG A 165 -11.54 -2.85 20.07
CA ARG A 165 -11.56 -1.98 21.25
C ARG A 165 -10.20 -1.36 21.57
N PRO A 166 -9.07 -2.10 21.55
CA PRO A 166 -7.73 -1.53 21.76
C PRO A 166 -7.35 -0.42 20.78
N LYS A 167 -7.97 -0.42 19.59
CA LYS A 167 -7.75 0.59 18.55
C LYS A 167 -8.85 1.64 18.47
N HIS A 168 -9.95 1.45 19.23
CA HIS A 168 -11.16 2.27 19.17
C HIS A 168 -11.73 2.39 17.75
N THR A 169 -11.58 1.32 16.94
CA THR A 169 -12.04 1.28 15.55
C THR A 169 -13.08 0.20 15.35
N ARG A 170 -13.99 0.44 14.40
CA ARG A 170 -14.97 -0.55 13.96
C ARG A 170 -14.84 -0.77 12.47
N HIS A 171 -14.88 -2.04 12.07
CA HIS A 171 -14.86 -2.42 10.67
C HIS A 171 -16.14 -3.18 10.33
N THR A 172 -16.62 -2.93 9.14
CA THR A 172 -17.83 -3.58 8.63
C THR A 172 -17.52 -4.25 7.31
N VAL A 173 -18.02 -5.47 7.15
CA VAL A 173 -18.08 -6.15 5.85
C VAL A 173 -19.55 -6.33 5.53
N ARG A 174 -19.95 -5.93 4.32
CA ARG A 174 -21.34 -6.03 3.85
C ARG A 174 -21.36 -6.66 2.46
N ASP A 175 -22.51 -7.21 2.08
CA ASP A 175 -22.75 -7.82 0.78
C ASP A 175 -21.72 -8.94 0.46
N LEU A 176 -21.20 -9.62 1.52
CA LEU A 176 -20.18 -10.65 1.36
C LEU A 176 -20.70 -11.80 0.50
N SER A 177 -20.02 -12.02 -0.60
CA SER A 177 -20.24 -13.13 -1.53
C SER A 177 -18.95 -13.91 -1.74
N ILE A 178 -18.98 -15.22 -1.49
CA ILE A 178 -17.85 -16.13 -1.72
C ILE A 178 -18.32 -17.29 -2.57
N ALA A 179 -17.58 -17.63 -3.60
CA ALA A 179 -17.79 -18.79 -4.44
C ALA A 179 -16.52 -19.62 -4.58
N ILE A 180 -16.55 -20.88 -4.15
CA ILE A 180 -15.45 -21.83 -4.30
C ILE A 180 -16.01 -23.07 -5.02
N PRO A 181 -15.68 -23.29 -6.31
CA PRO A 181 -16.24 -24.38 -7.10
C PRO A 181 -16.02 -25.75 -6.48
N PHE A 182 -14.84 -25.99 -5.94
CA PHE A 182 -14.57 -27.20 -5.16
C PHE A 182 -13.37 -27.02 -4.23
N LEU A 183 -13.33 -27.83 -3.17
CA LEU A 183 -12.20 -27.95 -2.26
C LEU A 183 -12.05 -29.44 -1.91
N SER A 184 -10.99 -30.10 -2.40
CA SER A 184 -10.82 -31.54 -2.27
C SER A 184 -9.36 -31.92 -2.09
N ASN A 185 -9.09 -32.76 -1.09
CA ASN A 185 -7.78 -33.37 -0.87
C ASN A 185 -7.69 -34.80 -1.43
N LEU A 186 -8.66 -35.22 -2.23
CA LEU A 186 -8.63 -36.51 -2.88
C LEU A 186 -7.53 -36.57 -3.96
N PRO A 187 -6.80 -37.68 -4.11
CA PRO A 187 -5.61 -37.77 -4.99
C PRO A 187 -5.83 -37.29 -6.42
N TYR A 188 -7.00 -37.54 -7.00
CA TYR A 188 -7.33 -37.13 -8.36
C TYR A 188 -7.61 -35.61 -8.49
N ALA A 189 -7.91 -34.93 -7.40
CA ALA A 189 -8.28 -33.51 -7.37
C ALA A 189 -7.13 -32.58 -6.95
N VAL A 190 -6.09 -33.10 -6.30
CA VAL A 190 -4.96 -32.30 -5.76
C VAL A 190 -4.27 -31.46 -6.84
N GLY A 191 -4.19 -31.94 -8.08
CA GLY A 191 -3.57 -31.23 -9.20
C GLY A 191 -4.47 -30.26 -9.96
N LEU A 192 -5.77 -30.21 -9.64
CA LEU A 192 -6.73 -29.36 -10.34
C LEU A 192 -6.69 -27.93 -9.79
N PHE A 193 -6.93 -26.95 -10.67
CA PHE A 193 -7.14 -25.57 -10.26
C PHE A 193 -8.53 -25.36 -9.69
N VAL A 194 -8.58 -24.77 -8.51
CA VAL A 194 -9.80 -24.20 -7.93
C VAL A 194 -9.86 -22.73 -8.35
N HIS A 195 -11.06 -22.25 -8.67
CA HIS A 195 -11.28 -20.85 -9.09
C HIS A 195 -12.16 -20.14 -8.07
N PRO A 196 -11.59 -19.67 -6.94
CA PRO A 196 -12.34 -18.91 -5.95
C PRO A 196 -12.68 -17.51 -6.47
N ALA A 197 -13.84 -17.01 -6.03
CA ALA A 197 -14.24 -15.63 -6.19
C ALA A 197 -14.72 -15.07 -4.85
N PHE A 198 -14.44 -13.80 -4.61
CA PHE A 198 -14.80 -13.05 -3.42
C PHE A 198 -15.23 -11.65 -3.83
N GLU A 199 -16.34 -11.18 -3.27
CA GLU A 199 -16.82 -9.81 -3.42
C GLU A 199 -17.40 -9.37 -2.08
N ALA A 200 -17.10 -8.13 -1.67
CA ALA A 200 -17.64 -7.52 -0.45
C ALA A 200 -17.47 -6.00 -0.48
N LYS A 201 -18.22 -5.33 0.38
CA LYS A 201 -17.95 -3.94 0.77
C LYS A 201 -17.30 -3.92 2.15
N VAL A 202 -16.04 -3.55 2.22
CA VAL A 202 -15.26 -3.45 3.46
C VAL A 202 -15.17 -1.98 3.86
N ASN A 203 -15.83 -1.59 4.94
CA ASN A 203 -15.97 -0.17 5.38
C ASN A 203 -16.48 0.75 4.26
N GLY A 204 -17.37 0.25 3.40
CA GLY A 204 -17.88 0.98 2.24
C GLY A 204 -17.06 0.82 0.96
N THR A 205 -15.79 0.41 1.04
CA THR A 205 -14.91 0.15 -0.09
C THR A 205 -15.26 -1.15 -0.80
N GLU A 206 -15.45 -1.11 -2.10
CA GLU A 206 -15.67 -2.31 -2.92
C GLU A 206 -14.36 -3.08 -3.10
N VAL A 207 -14.34 -4.31 -2.64
CA VAL A 207 -13.21 -5.23 -2.76
C VAL A 207 -13.66 -6.48 -3.47
N ALA A 208 -13.02 -6.81 -4.58
CA ALA A 208 -13.28 -8.03 -5.31
C ALA A 208 -11.96 -8.73 -5.68
N PHE A 209 -11.95 -10.03 -5.57
CA PHE A 209 -10.90 -10.85 -6.16
C PHE A 209 -11.46 -12.16 -6.71
N GLN A 210 -10.84 -12.60 -7.76
CA GLN A 210 -11.06 -13.92 -8.36
C GLN A 210 -9.71 -14.49 -8.79
N GLY A 211 -9.66 -15.79 -9.00
CA GLY A 211 -8.39 -16.33 -9.47
C GLY A 211 -8.35 -17.84 -9.55
N LYS A 212 -7.16 -18.40 -9.46
CA LYS A 212 -6.91 -19.85 -9.53
C LYS A 212 -5.87 -20.25 -8.50
N THR A 213 -6.13 -21.35 -7.81
CA THR A 213 -5.24 -21.91 -6.80
C THR A 213 -5.18 -23.42 -6.84
N LYS A 214 -4.06 -24.00 -6.45
CA LYS A 214 -3.89 -25.44 -6.20
C LYS A 214 -3.54 -25.65 -4.72
N PRO A 215 -4.52 -25.60 -3.81
CA PRO A 215 -4.26 -25.53 -2.38
C PRO A 215 -3.55 -26.77 -1.80
N TYR A 216 -3.72 -27.93 -2.43
CA TYR A 216 -3.15 -29.20 -1.97
C TYR A 216 -1.99 -29.71 -2.82
N SER A 217 -1.60 -28.99 -3.88
CA SER A 217 -0.43 -29.39 -4.68
C SER A 217 0.88 -29.08 -3.94
N ALA A 218 1.95 -29.82 -4.27
CA ALA A 218 3.26 -29.60 -3.71
C ALA A 218 3.83 -28.18 -4.01
N SER A 219 3.38 -27.55 -5.10
CA SER A 219 3.85 -26.22 -5.51
C SER A 219 3.01 -25.07 -4.96
N ARG A 220 1.81 -25.32 -4.41
CA ARG A 220 0.90 -24.31 -3.82
C ARG A 220 0.76 -23.06 -4.68
N VAL A 221 0.59 -23.23 -5.99
CA VAL A 221 0.45 -22.09 -6.91
C VAL A 221 -0.91 -21.42 -6.72
N THR A 222 -0.88 -20.10 -6.56
CA THR A 222 -2.07 -19.25 -6.43
C THR A 222 -1.87 -18.00 -7.27
N THR A 223 -2.87 -17.65 -8.07
CA THR A 223 -2.95 -16.37 -8.78
C THR A 223 -4.30 -15.75 -8.49
N LEU A 224 -4.32 -14.50 -8.04
CA LEU A 224 -5.54 -13.76 -7.72
C LEU A 224 -5.56 -12.44 -8.50
N ASP A 225 -6.63 -12.19 -9.20
CA ASP A 225 -6.95 -10.90 -9.79
C ASP A 225 -7.64 -10.05 -8.71
N LEU A 226 -7.02 -8.94 -8.33
CA LEU A 226 -7.47 -8.05 -7.27
C LEU A 226 -8.08 -6.79 -7.89
N ASN A 227 -9.24 -6.38 -7.38
CA ASN A 227 -9.86 -5.12 -7.72
C ASN A 227 -10.32 -4.44 -6.43
N VAL A 228 -9.69 -3.33 -6.09
CA VAL A 228 -10.00 -2.51 -4.92
C VAL A 228 -10.29 -1.11 -5.43
N ARG A 229 -11.40 -0.52 -5.01
CA ARG A 229 -11.80 0.82 -5.42
C ARG A 229 -12.11 1.67 -4.21
N ASP A 230 -11.63 2.91 -4.26
CA ASP A 230 -11.89 3.93 -3.25
C ASP A 230 -11.53 3.47 -1.82
N PHE A 231 -10.33 2.87 -1.67
CA PHE A 231 -9.83 2.44 -0.37
C PHE A 231 -9.37 3.65 0.44
N ASP A 232 -10.07 3.93 1.54
CA ASP A 232 -9.77 5.04 2.45
C ASP A 232 -8.50 4.77 3.27
N ILE A 233 -7.36 5.35 2.85
CA ILE A 233 -6.06 5.14 3.50
C ILE A 233 -6.07 5.60 4.98
N PRO A 234 -6.57 6.80 5.35
CA PRO A 234 -6.64 7.26 6.73
C PRO A 234 -7.25 6.26 7.70
N HIS A 235 -8.33 5.59 7.30
CA HIS A 235 -9.04 4.64 8.14
C HIS A 235 -8.18 3.47 8.64
N TYR A 236 -7.17 3.06 7.85
CA TYR A 236 -6.35 1.90 8.14
C TYR A 236 -4.97 2.23 8.74
N LEU A 237 -4.68 3.51 8.95
CA LEU A 237 -3.36 3.93 9.45
C LEU A 237 -3.04 3.43 10.86
N GLU A 238 -4.05 3.18 11.68
CA GLU A 238 -3.88 2.65 13.04
C GLU A 238 -3.29 1.22 13.08
N TYR A 239 -3.36 0.51 11.95
CA TYR A 239 -2.79 -0.84 11.80
C TYR A 239 -1.35 -0.86 11.35
N ILE A 240 -0.76 0.30 10.99
CA ILE A 240 0.66 0.39 10.63
C ILE A 240 1.51 0.31 11.90
N PRO A 241 2.41 -0.70 12.05
CA PRO A 241 3.08 -1.02 13.30
C PRO A 241 4.33 -0.15 13.59
N PHE A 242 4.35 1.11 13.19
CA PHE A 242 5.42 2.03 13.53
C PHE A 242 4.90 3.40 13.97
N GLN A 243 5.66 4.05 14.86
CA GLN A 243 5.33 5.40 15.31
C GLN A 243 5.55 6.39 14.17
N ARG A 244 4.49 7.09 13.81
CA ARG A 244 4.50 8.11 12.77
C ARG A 244 4.71 9.49 13.39
N LYS A 245 5.61 10.28 12.80
CA LYS A 245 5.80 11.69 13.12
C LYS A 245 5.09 12.59 12.12
N PHE A 246 4.05 12.10 11.48
CA PHE A 246 3.24 12.76 10.47
C PHE A 246 1.80 12.22 10.51
N ARG A 247 0.89 12.94 9.90
CA ARG A 247 -0.50 12.52 9.72
C ARG A 247 -0.82 12.40 8.23
N ILE A 248 -1.78 11.57 7.91
CA ILE A 248 -2.36 11.44 6.55
C ILE A 248 -3.87 11.75 6.71
N PRO A 249 -4.27 13.01 6.52
CA PRO A 249 -5.67 13.41 6.72
C PRO A 249 -6.59 12.96 5.59
N SER A 250 -6.08 12.76 4.37
CA SER A 250 -6.84 12.28 3.21
C SER A 250 -6.01 11.37 2.33
N GLY A 251 -6.68 10.57 1.52
CA GLY A 251 -6.07 9.72 0.49
C GLY A 251 -6.92 8.51 0.18
N SER A 252 -7.28 8.36 -1.09
CA SER A 252 -7.97 7.19 -1.63
C SER A 252 -7.04 6.40 -2.54
N LEU A 253 -7.17 5.07 -2.50
CA LEU A 253 -6.37 4.15 -3.32
C LEU A 253 -7.27 3.25 -4.15
N ASP A 254 -7.05 3.28 -5.47
CA ASP A 254 -7.57 2.29 -6.40
C ASP A 254 -6.46 1.33 -6.80
N MET A 255 -6.77 0.05 -6.91
CA MET A 255 -5.82 -0.97 -7.33
C MET A 255 -6.48 -2.02 -8.23
N ILE A 256 -5.92 -2.23 -9.41
CA ILE A 256 -6.21 -3.36 -10.29
C ILE A 256 -4.91 -4.13 -10.47
N ALA A 257 -4.82 -5.32 -9.90
CA ALA A 257 -3.57 -6.04 -9.84
C ALA A 257 -3.75 -7.56 -9.88
N VAL A 258 -2.69 -8.25 -10.29
CA VAL A 258 -2.58 -9.70 -10.23
C VAL A 258 -1.54 -10.08 -9.18
N LEU A 259 -1.98 -10.76 -8.15
CA LEU A 259 -1.12 -11.34 -7.11
C LEU A 259 -0.79 -12.78 -7.50
N SER A 260 0.48 -13.10 -7.56
CA SER A 260 0.97 -14.45 -7.83
C SER A 260 1.80 -14.96 -6.65
N PHE A 261 1.43 -16.12 -6.13
CA PHE A 261 2.16 -16.81 -5.06
C PHE A 261 2.52 -18.21 -5.51
N SER A 262 3.72 -18.66 -5.17
CA SER A 262 4.14 -20.04 -5.36
C SER A 262 5.12 -20.46 -4.27
N GLN A 263 5.06 -21.74 -3.88
CA GLN A 263 5.98 -22.33 -2.92
C GLN A 263 6.29 -23.78 -3.35
N PRO A 264 7.19 -23.98 -4.33
CA PRO A 264 7.65 -25.33 -4.69
C PRO A 264 8.33 -26.01 -3.50
N ALA A 265 8.23 -27.33 -3.44
CA ALA A 265 8.85 -28.11 -2.37
C ALA A 265 10.36 -27.85 -2.30
N GLY A 266 10.87 -27.52 -1.11
CA GLY A 266 12.30 -27.22 -0.89
C GLY A 266 12.78 -25.86 -1.40
N GLN A 267 11.91 -25.01 -1.91
CA GLN A 267 12.24 -23.63 -2.32
C GLN A 267 11.58 -22.60 -1.40
N PRO A 268 12.17 -21.42 -1.25
CA PRO A 268 11.52 -20.32 -0.52
C PRO A 268 10.24 -19.88 -1.25
N PRO A 269 9.25 -19.35 -0.52
CA PRO A 269 8.04 -18.81 -1.12
C PRO A 269 8.37 -17.63 -2.02
N ALA A 270 7.70 -17.54 -3.17
CA ALA A 270 7.75 -16.42 -4.08
C ALA A 270 6.38 -15.72 -4.09
N LEU A 271 6.40 -14.40 -3.95
CA LEU A 271 5.22 -13.53 -4.02
C LEU A 271 5.51 -12.38 -4.98
N SER A 272 4.64 -12.17 -5.94
CA SER A 272 4.72 -11.04 -6.86
C SER A 272 3.35 -10.40 -7.10
N LEU A 273 3.37 -9.08 -7.30
CA LEU A 273 2.21 -8.28 -7.68
C LEU A 273 2.54 -7.55 -8.97
N THR A 274 1.60 -7.56 -9.93
CA THR A 274 1.67 -6.80 -11.19
C THR A 274 0.35 -6.06 -11.39
N GLY A 275 0.35 -4.89 -12.04
CA GLY A 275 -0.90 -4.17 -12.28
C GLY A 275 -0.75 -2.66 -12.18
N THR A 276 -1.78 -1.97 -11.75
CA THR A 276 -1.81 -0.51 -11.61
C THR A 276 -2.36 -0.11 -10.25
N VAL A 277 -1.73 0.90 -9.65
CA VAL A 277 -2.17 1.56 -8.43
C VAL A 277 -2.36 3.05 -8.72
N THR A 278 -3.47 3.61 -8.27
CA THR A 278 -3.78 5.04 -8.35
C THR A 278 -4.04 5.57 -6.94
N LEU A 279 -3.40 6.69 -6.61
CA LEU A 279 -3.66 7.47 -5.40
C LEU A 279 -4.35 8.77 -5.82
N THR A 280 -5.43 9.10 -5.12
CA THR A 280 -6.19 10.34 -5.33
C THR A 280 -6.28 11.09 -4.02
N ASP A 281 -6.10 12.42 -4.08
CA ASP A 281 -6.21 13.35 -2.95
C ASP A 281 -5.39 12.93 -1.71
N PHE A 282 -4.18 12.40 -1.93
CA PHE A 282 -3.32 11.94 -0.85
C PHE A 282 -2.57 13.11 -0.22
N SER A 283 -2.81 13.34 1.07
CA SER A 283 -2.21 14.44 1.82
C SER A 283 -1.38 13.95 2.99
N VAL A 284 -0.27 14.64 3.25
CA VAL A 284 0.59 14.42 4.42
C VAL A 284 0.81 15.75 5.13
N THR A 285 0.59 15.77 6.43
CA THR A 285 0.86 16.90 7.31
C THR A 285 1.88 16.51 8.39
N ASP A 286 2.51 17.50 8.99
CA ASP A 286 3.29 17.26 10.20
C ASP A 286 2.36 17.01 11.43
N VAL A 287 2.95 16.80 12.60
CA VAL A 287 2.19 16.57 13.85
C VAL A 287 1.37 17.77 14.31
N LYS A 288 1.61 18.96 13.73
CA LYS A 288 0.89 20.22 14.00
C LYS A 288 -0.10 20.58 12.90
N ASP A 289 -0.43 19.62 12.03
CA ASP A 289 -1.30 19.76 10.87
C ASP A 289 -0.79 20.74 9.79
N ALA A 290 0.51 21.13 9.82
CA ALA A 290 1.09 21.92 8.74
C ALA A 290 1.32 21.05 7.49
N PRO A 291 0.92 21.52 6.28
CA PRO A 291 1.04 20.74 5.06
C PRO A 291 2.50 20.47 4.70
N VAL A 292 2.81 19.23 4.33
CA VAL A 292 4.13 18.80 3.85
C VAL A 292 4.06 18.35 2.40
N LEU A 293 3.06 17.54 2.07
CA LEU A 293 2.85 16.97 0.73
C LEU A 293 1.36 16.86 0.45
N HIS A 294 0.95 17.25 -0.74
CA HIS A 294 -0.36 16.92 -1.31
C HIS A 294 -0.17 16.38 -2.72
N LEU A 295 -0.73 15.22 -2.99
CA LEU A 295 -0.76 14.55 -4.28
C LEU A 295 -2.22 14.45 -4.75
N PRO A 296 -2.70 15.39 -5.57
CA PRO A 296 -4.05 15.30 -6.15
C PRO A 296 -4.22 14.02 -6.96
N PHE A 297 -3.17 13.61 -7.68
CA PHE A 297 -3.18 12.40 -8.48
C PHE A 297 -1.78 11.79 -8.61
N LEU A 298 -1.68 10.48 -8.34
CA LEU A 298 -0.52 9.65 -8.64
C LEU A 298 -1.01 8.34 -9.24
N SER A 299 -0.45 7.92 -10.36
CA SER A 299 -0.65 6.59 -10.95
C SER A 299 0.68 5.89 -11.13
N ALA A 300 0.74 4.61 -10.78
CA ALA A 300 1.93 3.78 -10.94
C ALA A 300 1.58 2.45 -11.60
N GLY A 301 2.21 2.17 -12.74
CA GLY A 301 2.21 0.85 -13.37
C GLY A 301 3.24 -0.05 -12.69
N ILE A 302 2.79 -1.16 -12.13
CA ILE A 302 3.63 -2.14 -11.43
C ILE A 302 3.98 -3.26 -12.41
N ARG A 303 5.21 -3.25 -12.95
CA ARG A 303 5.73 -4.36 -13.75
C ARG A 303 5.97 -5.59 -12.87
N SER A 304 6.55 -5.37 -11.70
CA SER A 304 6.82 -6.46 -10.76
C SER A 304 7.14 -5.90 -9.37
N LEU A 305 6.28 -6.19 -8.41
CA LEU A 305 6.54 -5.93 -6.99
C LEU A 305 6.75 -7.26 -6.28
N LYS A 306 7.95 -7.52 -5.79
CA LYS A 306 8.34 -8.75 -5.09
C LYS A 306 8.71 -8.43 -3.63
N PRO A 307 7.72 -8.36 -2.71
CA PRO A 307 7.95 -7.92 -1.34
C PRO A 307 8.97 -8.80 -0.58
N LEU A 308 8.93 -10.12 -0.81
CA LEU A 308 9.85 -11.06 -0.15
C LEU A 308 11.30 -10.89 -0.61
N SER A 309 11.51 -10.42 -1.84
CA SER A 309 12.83 -10.12 -2.41
C SER A 309 13.19 -8.64 -2.28
N ARG A 310 12.32 -7.81 -1.68
CA ARG A 310 12.51 -6.36 -1.51
C ARG A 310 12.77 -5.62 -2.83
N LEU A 311 12.06 -6.01 -3.90
CA LEU A 311 12.21 -5.46 -5.24
C LEU A 311 10.89 -4.85 -5.71
N ALA A 312 10.94 -3.62 -6.20
CA ALA A 312 9.85 -2.91 -6.86
C ALA A 312 10.31 -2.39 -8.23
N GLU A 313 9.74 -2.92 -9.28
CA GLU A 313 9.97 -2.52 -10.67
C GLU A 313 8.68 -1.90 -11.21
N LEU A 314 8.72 -0.61 -11.55
CA LEU A 314 7.59 0.17 -12.04
C LEU A 314 7.84 0.60 -13.49
N ASP A 315 6.84 0.45 -14.36
CA ASP A 315 6.96 0.85 -15.76
C ASP A 315 6.86 2.36 -15.91
N ASN A 316 5.83 2.94 -15.28
CA ASN A 316 5.59 4.36 -15.28
C ASN A 316 5.08 4.82 -13.92
N VAL A 317 5.47 6.01 -13.54
CA VAL A 317 4.91 6.73 -12.39
C VAL A 317 4.57 8.14 -12.85
N ILE A 318 3.29 8.47 -12.81
CA ILE A 318 2.76 9.77 -13.22
C ILE A 318 2.24 10.48 -11.98
N ILE A 319 2.77 11.68 -11.72
CA ILE A 319 2.37 12.54 -10.62
C ILE A 319 1.88 13.87 -11.21
N THR A 320 0.63 14.22 -10.95
CA THR A 320 0.02 15.43 -11.50
C THR A 320 -0.25 16.43 -10.39
N SER A 321 0.22 17.66 -10.61
CA SER A 321 0.04 18.83 -9.74
C SER A 321 0.38 18.59 -8.26
N PRO A 322 1.48 17.89 -7.93
CA PRO A 322 1.87 17.72 -6.53
C PRO A 322 2.19 19.08 -5.89
N GLU A 323 1.83 19.21 -4.62
CA GLU A 323 2.19 20.38 -3.80
C GLU A 323 3.14 19.93 -2.70
N VAL A 324 4.32 20.53 -2.66
CA VAL A 324 5.36 20.22 -1.68
C VAL A 324 5.70 21.48 -0.88
N SER A 325 5.54 21.39 0.43
CA SER A 325 5.89 22.48 1.35
C SER A 325 7.06 22.08 2.25
N LEU A 326 8.22 22.59 1.95
CA LEU A 326 9.44 22.35 2.69
C LEU A 326 9.70 23.49 3.66
N VAL A 327 9.92 23.19 4.93
CA VAL A 327 10.23 24.16 5.96
C VAL A 327 11.51 23.73 6.69
N ARG A 328 12.54 24.58 6.62
CA ARG A 328 13.73 24.46 7.45
C ARG A 328 13.53 25.28 8.70
N GLY A 329 13.28 24.59 9.81
CA GLY A 329 13.07 25.24 11.10
C GLY A 329 14.35 25.87 11.69
N LYS A 330 14.20 26.63 12.76
CA LYS A 330 15.34 27.29 13.50
C LYS A 330 16.37 26.29 14.03
N THR A 331 16.01 25.01 14.18
CA THR A 331 16.92 23.91 14.56
C THR A 331 17.72 23.34 13.39
N GLY A 332 17.48 23.81 12.17
CA GLY A 332 18.10 23.28 10.94
C GLY A 332 17.45 22.04 10.36
N ALA A 333 16.49 21.44 11.06
CA ALA A 333 15.78 20.27 10.56
C ALA A 333 14.73 20.65 9.51
N LEU A 334 14.63 19.85 8.43
CA LEU A 334 13.57 19.92 7.43
C LEU A 334 12.34 19.13 7.91
N ASN A 335 11.15 19.70 7.73
CA ASN A 335 9.89 19.02 8.03
C ASN A 335 9.74 17.70 7.26
N LEU A 336 10.25 17.59 6.03
CA LEU A 336 10.22 16.38 5.20
C LEU A 336 10.96 15.19 5.87
N VAL A 337 12.02 15.44 6.65
CA VAL A 337 12.76 14.38 7.35
C VAL A 337 11.88 13.67 8.38
N ALA A 338 10.89 14.35 8.94
CA ALA A 338 9.94 13.76 9.87
C ALA A 338 8.98 12.75 9.20
N VAL A 339 8.79 12.86 7.88
CA VAL A 339 7.90 11.98 7.09
C VAL A 339 8.63 10.73 6.61
N LEU A 340 9.96 10.76 6.52
CA LEU A 340 10.74 9.60 6.14
C LEU A 340 10.69 8.55 7.25
N PRO A 341 10.61 7.24 6.88
CA PRO A 341 10.69 6.19 7.87
C PRO A 341 11.94 6.37 8.73
N PRO A 342 11.86 6.12 10.06
CA PRO A 342 13.03 6.18 10.91
C PRO A 342 14.10 5.28 10.30
N ARG A 343 15.34 5.77 10.25
CA ARG A 343 16.48 4.91 9.90
C ARG A 343 16.40 3.75 10.90
N GLU A 344 16.30 2.51 10.39
CA GLU A 344 16.43 1.34 11.24
C GLU A 344 17.70 1.56 12.06
N GLY A 345 17.55 1.76 13.37
CA GLY A 345 18.66 1.95 14.29
C GLY A 345 19.59 0.75 14.13
N GLU A 346 20.86 0.97 14.41
CA GLU A 346 21.88 -0.06 14.64
C GLU A 346 21.51 -0.92 15.87
N GLY A 347 20.30 -1.54 15.84
CA GLY A 347 19.93 -2.58 16.78
C GLY A 347 20.68 -3.83 16.40
N GLU A 348 21.33 -4.45 17.37
CA GLU A 348 22.05 -5.72 17.30
C GLU A 348 21.25 -6.74 16.46
N GLU A 349 21.63 -6.89 15.20
CA GLU A 349 21.17 -7.99 14.38
C GLU A 349 21.90 -9.25 14.86
N THR A 350 21.14 -10.13 15.49
CA THR A 350 21.53 -11.54 15.53
C THR A 350 21.82 -12.02 14.11
N GLU A 351 22.94 -12.67 13.93
CA GLU A 351 23.56 -13.14 12.65
C GLU A 351 22.70 -14.08 11.77
N LYS A 352 21.39 -14.06 11.88
CA LYS A 352 20.49 -14.91 11.09
C LYS A 352 19.94 -14.19 9.86
N GLY A 353 20.70 -14.27 8.76
CA GLY A 353 20.26 -14.01 7.40
C GLY A 353 20.46 -12.55 6.92
N LYS A 354 21.45 -12.33 6.05
CA LYS A 354 21.62 -11.08 5.29
C LYS A 354 20.38 -10.85 4.46
N LYS A 355 19.52 -9.90 4.87
CA LYS A 355 18.37 -9.46 4.06
C LYS A 355 18.89 -8.85 2.76
N PRO A 356 18.29 -9.14 1.59
CA PRO A 356 18.68 -8.49 0.33
C PRO A 356 18.46 -6.97 0.42
N PRO A 357 19.17 -6.16 -0.39
CA PRO A 357 18.94 -4.73 -0.46
C PRO A 357 17.50 -4.45 -0.93
N PHE A 358 16.97 -3.30 -0.53
CA PHE A 358 15.72 -2.80 -1.07
C PHE A 358 16.01 -2.09 -2.39
N VAL A 359 15.34 -2.50 -3.47
CA VAL A 359 15.52 -1.95 -4.81
C VAL A 359 14.20 -1.39 -5.33
N VAL A 360 14.23 -0.13 -5.79
CA VAL A 360 13.14 0.50 -6.54
C VAL A 360 13.68 0.94 -7.88
N GLU A 361 13.01 0.55 -8.94
CA GLU A 361 13.33 0.93 -10.32
C GLU A 361 12.07 1.46 -11.01
N ILE A 362 12.17 2.62 -11.64
CA ILE A 362 11.08 3.28 -12.35
C ILE A 362 11.59 3.64 -13.73
N ASP A 363 11.03 3.02 -14.78
CA ASP A 363 11.48 3.24 -16.13
C ASP A 363 11.15 4.66 -16.63
N ASP A 364 9.98 5.17 -16.26
CA ASP A 364 9.51 6.49 -16.66
C ASP A 364 8.79 7.17 -15.50
N LEU A 365 9.50 8.05 -14.79
CA LEU A 365 8.95 8.90 -13.76
C LEU A 365 8.60 10.26 -14.37
N ARG A 366 7.34 10.64 -14.35
CA ARG A 366 6.84 11.94 -14.81
C ARG A 366 6.13 12.70 -13.70
N LEU A 367 6.53 13.94 -13.53
CA LEU A 367 5.87 14.89 -12.63
C LEU A 367 5.51 16.12 -13.47
N SER A 368 4.26 16.52 -13.44
CA SER A 368 3.75 17.68 -14.17
C SER A 368 2.99 18.64 -13.25
N GLY A 369 3.19 19.94 -13.46
CA GLY A 369 2.48 21.00 -12.73
C GLY A 369 2.76 21.04 -11.24
N GLY A 370 3.90 20.51 -10.77
CA GLY A 370 4.24 20.48 -9.36
C GLY A 370 4.44 21.89 -8.79
N ASN A 371 3.90 22.16 -7.60
CA ASN A 371 4.10 23.40 -6.86
C ASN A 371 5.04 23.13 -5.68
N VAL A 372 6.17 23.79 -5.65
CA VAL A 372 7.16 23.64 -4.57
C VAL A 372 7.28 24.96 -3.81
N SER A 373 7.13 24.92 -2.50
CA SER A 373 7.44 26.02 -1.61
C SER A 373 8.52 25.61 -0.62
N TYR A 374 9.48 26.48 -0.40
CA TYR A 374 10.55 26.30 0.59
C TYR A 374 10.64 27.54 1.47
N THR A 375 10.60 27.34 2.78
CA THR A 375 10.78 28.40 3.77
C THR A 375 12.02 28.07 4.59
N ASP A 376 12.97 28.99 4.63
CA ASP A 376 14.17 28.91 5.47
C ASP A 376 14.09 29.90 6.63
N ALA A 377 13.76 29.37 7.81
CA ALA A 377 13.71 30.14 9.05
C ALA A 377 15.06 30.20 9.77
N LEU A 378 16.08 29.45 9.32
CA LEU A 378 17.42 29.41 9.88
C LEU A 378 18.38 30.39 9.19
N ALA A 379 18.09 30.80 7.96
CA ALA A 379 18.91 31.77 7.23
C ALA A 379 19.07 33.07 8.03
N ALA A 380 20.22 33.75 7.91
CA ALA A 380 20.48 35.01 8.57
C ALA A 380 19.39 36.08 8.31
N ARG A 381 18.76 35.98 7.16
CA ARG A 381 17.50 36.66 6.79
C ARG A 381 16.53 35.60 6.27
N PRO A 382 15.49 35.23 7.04
CA PRO A 382 14.51 34.25 6.62
C PRO A 382 13.91 34.61 5.26
N PHE A 383 13.71 33.58 4.43
CA PHE A 383 13.13 33.77 3.08
C PHE A 383 12.21 32.60 2.69
N ARG A 384 11.38 32.88 1.73
CA ARG A 384 10.52 31.90 1.08
C ARG A 384 10.86 31.83 -0.40
N ALA A 385 11.02 30.62 -0.90
CA ALA A 385 11.11 30.30 -2.32
C ALA A 385 9.85 29.59 -2.78
N THR A 386 9.36 29.93 -3.96
CA THR A 386 8.25 29.22 -4.63
C THR A 386 8.62 28.96 -6.08
N ALA A 387 8.24 27.81 -6.60
CA ALA A 387 8.47 27.45 -8.00
C ALA A 387 7.43 26.42 -8.47
N LYS A 388 7.26 26.31 -9.79
CA LYS A 388 6.59 25.20 -10.43
C LYS A 388 7.63 24.27 -11.04
N LEU A 389 7.36 22.96 -11.00
CA LEU A 389 8.29 21.94 -11.45
C LEU A 389 7.59 20.94 -12.38
N ASP A 390 8.17 20.72 -13.54
CA ASP A 390 7.91 19.58 -14.40
C ASP A 390 9.19 18.74 -14.49
N LEU A 391 9.05 17.41 -14.45
CA LEU A 391 10.18 16.50 -14.42
C LEU A 391 9.86 15.21 -15.18
N SER A 392 10.83 14.68 -15.91
CA SER A 392 10.81 13.31 -16.43
C SER A 392 12.20 12.67 -16.30
N THR A 393 12.25 11.40 -15.89
CA THR A 393 13.52 10.67 -15.70
C THR A 393 13.29 9.17 -15.54
N TYR A 394 14.29 8.36 -15.89
CA TYR A 394 14.48 7.06 -15.31
C TYR A 394 15.03 7.20 -13.88
N PHE A 395 14.53 6.41 -12.96
CA PHE A 395 14.94 6.46 -11.57
C PHE A 395 15.28 5.07 -11.05
N ARG A 396 16.44 4.94 -10.39
CA ARG A 396 16.84 3.72 -9.69
C ARG A 396 17.36 4.05 -8.30
N PHE A 397 16.84 3.32 -7.31
CA PHE A 397 17.23 3.46 -5.92
C PHE A 397 17.54 2.10 -5.32
N VAL A 398 18.71 1.96 -4.70
CA VAL A 398 19.14 0.76 -3.98
C VAL A 398 19.54 1.15 -2.56
N LEU A 399 18.96 0.49 -1.58
CA LEU A 399 19.26 0.68 -0.17
C LEU A 399 19.63 -0.66 0.48
N GLY A 400 20.90 -0.89 0.70
CA GLY A 400 21.45 -2.04 1.41
C GLY A 400 22.52 -1.62 2.43
N LYS A 401 23.05 -2.58 3.19
CA LYS A 401 24.16 -2.32 4.13
C LYS A 401 25.47 -1.96 3.41
N VAL A 402 25.77 -2.65 2.33
CA VAL A 402 27.00 -2.47 1.55
C VAL A 402 26.74 -1.70 0.27
N GLU A 403 25.59 -1.93 -0.36
CA GLU A 403 25.22 -1.35 -1.64
C GLU A 403 24.20 -0.24 -1.42
N LYS A 404 24.55 0.97 -1.83
CA LYS A 404 23.67 2.15 -1.84
C LYS A 404 23.81 2.83 -3.18
N GLU A 405 22.71 3.00 -3.88
CA GLU A 405 22.69 3.62 -5.19
C GLU A 405 21.48 4.54 -5.30
N THR A 406 21.65 5.70 -5.92
CA THR A 406 20.53 6.55 -6.33
C THR A 406 20.93 7.19 -7.64
N VAL A 407 20.29 6.75 -8.71
CA VAL A 407 20.59 7.15 -10.09
C VAL A 407 19.34 7.74 -10.73
N LEU A 408 19.52 8.89 -11.38
CA LEU A 408 18.55 9.46 -12.30
C LEU A 408 19.23 9.50 -13.68
N SER A 409 18.58 8.98 -14.71
CA SER A 409 19.12 8.98 -16.06
C SER A 409 18.14 9.61 -17.04
N GLY A 410 18.69 10.31 -18.02
CA GLY A 410 17.89 11.03 -19.02
C GLY A 410 17.02 12.12 -18.41
N LEU A 411 17.40 12.67 -17.26
CA LEU A 411 16.63 13.67 -16.55
C LEU A 411 16.37 14.89 -17.42
N ALA A 412 15.10 15.21 -17.62
CA ALA A 412 14.63 16.49 -18.12
C ALA A 412 13.79 17.16 -17.04
N ALA A 413 14.12 18.40 -16.70
CA ALA A 413 13.41 19.17 -15.69
C ALA A 413 13.20 20.61 -16.15
N ASN A 414 12.00 21.12 -15.91
CA ASN A 414 11.64 22.50 -16.16
C ASN A 414 11.10 23.14 -14.89
N LEU A 415 11.86 24.06 -14.32
CA LEU A 415 11.48 24.85 -13.16
C LEU A 415 11.02 26.22 -13.66
N THR A 416 9.75 26.54 -13.39
CA THR A 416 9.18 27.82 -13.82
C THR A 416 8.71 28.66 -12.65
N SER A 417 8.61 29.97 -12.86
CA SER A 417 8.12 30.93 -11.85
C SER A 417 8.87 30.80 -10.50
N LEU A 418 10.21 30.68 -10.57
CA LEU A 418 11.02 30.68 -9.35
C LEU A 418 11.07 32.08 -8.77
N HIS A 419 10.56 32.26 -7.56
CA HIS A 419 10.55 33.50 -6.81
C HIS A 419 11.15 33.29 -5.42
N LEU A 420 12.15 34.12 -5.05
CA LEU A 420 12.70 34.13 -3.72
C LEU A 420 12.43 35.50 -3.09
N ARG A 421 11.76 35.49 -1.94
CA ARG A 421 11.35 36.71 -1.21
C ARG A 421 11.77 36.62 0.24
N ARG A 422 12.31 37.68 0.77
CA ARG A 422 12.63 37.78 2.22
C ARG A 422 11.35 37.96 3.03
N GLU A 423 11.36 37.46 4.24
CA GLU A 423 10.24 37.64 5.15
C GLU A 423 10.03 39.14 5.43
N GLY A 424 8.78 39.58 5.32
CA GLY A 424 8.41 41.01 5.49
C GLY A 424 8.65 41.91 4.27
N GLU A 425 9.29 41.44 3.21
CA GLU A 425 9.47 42.22 1.97
C GLU A 425 8.36 41.92 0.96
N LYS A 426 8.00 42.90 0.11
CA LYS A 426 7.01 42.74 -0.94
C LYS A 426 7.63 42.31 -2.27
N GLU A 427 8.87 42.63 -2.50
CA GLU A 427 9.59 42.38 -3.75
C GLU A 427 10.49 41.15 -3.64
N ASP A 428 10.64 40.46 -4.76
CA ASP A 428 11.52 39.32 -4.86
C ASP A 428 12.96 39.79 -5.03
N PHE A 429 13.89 39.22 -4.30
CA PHE A 429 15.32 39.49 -4.52
C PHE A 429 15.93 38.59 -5.61
N LEU A 430 15.23 37.51 -5.95
CA LEU A 430 15.52 36.64 -7.09
C LEU A 430 14.21 36.20 -7.75
N ALA A 431 14.09 36.42 -9.02
CA ALA A 431 12.97 35.93 -9.85
C ALA A 431 13.53 35.36 -11.14
N VAL A 432 13.22 34.09 -11.40
CA VAL A 432 13.65 33.40 -12.62
C VAL A 432 12.42 32.78 -13.27
N PRO A 433 11.99 33.27 -14.45
CA PRO A 433 10.82 32.75 -15.15
C PRO A 433 10.95 31.28 -15.53
N GLU A 434 12.15 30.85 -15.94
CA GLU A 434 12.38 29.50 -16.43
C GLU A 434 13.84 29.06 -16.19
N ILE A 435 14.00 27.82 -15.70
CA ILE A 435 15.26 27.08 -15.68
C ILE A 435 14.95 25.69 -16.28
N ALA A 436 15.55 25.39 -17.43
CA ALA A 436 15.39 24.12 -18.10
C ALA A 436 16.70 23.32 -18.05
N VAL A 437 16.58 22.04 -17.72
CA VAL A 437 17.69 21.07 -17.74
C VAL A 437 17.25 19.90 -18.61
N SER A 438 18.13 19.43 -19.49
CA SER A 438 17.85 18.28 -20.35
C SER A 438 19.06 17.37 -20.49
N GLY A 439 18.75 16.06 -20.59
CA GLY A 439 19.75 15.01 -20.74
C GLY A 439 20.75 14.98 -19.61
N ALA A 440 20.26 15.04 -18.37
CA ALA A 440 21.10 14.91 -17.21
C ALA A 440 21.11 13.48 -16.68
N ASP A 441 22.30 12.99 -16.32
CA ASP A 441 22.53 11.74 -15.62
C ASP A 441 23.20 12.05 -14.27
N VAL A 442 22.58 11.61 -13.19
CA VAL A 442 23.03 11.90 -11.81
C VAL A 442 23.15 10.60 -11.03
N ASP A 443 24.34 10.32 -10.50
CA ASP A 443 24.58 9.24 -9.55
C ASP A 443 24.99 9.86 -8.20
N ILE A 444 24.08 9.80 -7.25
CA ILE A 444 24.29 10.44 -5.93
C ILE A 444 25.33 9.67 -5.12
N ALA A 445 25.38 8.34 -5.24
CA ALA A 445 26.34 7.53 -4.49
C ALA A 445 27.78 7.77 -4.96
N LYS A 446 27.98 7.86 -6.28
CA LYS A 446 29.28 8.19 -6.88
C LYS A 446 29.58 9.68 -6.91
N ARG A 447 28.59 10.52 -6.55
CA ARG A 447 28.70 11.99 -6.62
C ARG A 447 29.09 12.48 -8.02
N THR A 448 28.45 11.91 -9.04
CA THR A 448 28.66 12.33 -10.42
C THR A 448 27.38 12.93 -11.01
N ALA A 449 27.52 13.98 -11.79
CA ALA A 449 26.43 14.56 -12.54
C ALA A 449 26.94 15.01 -13.93
N THR A 450 26.32 14.50 -14.98
CA THR A 450 26.55 14.96 -16.37
C THR A 450 25.27 15.58 -16.89
N ILE A 451 25.35 16.79 -17.44
CA ILE A 451 24.21 17.57 -17.91
C ILE A 451 24.48 17.94 -19.37
N SER A 452 23.59 17.55 -20.27
CA SER A 452 23.74 17.91 -21.69
C SER A 452 23.48 19.39 -21.93
N GLU A 453 22.38 19.93 -21.41
CA GLU A 453 22.05 21.34 -21.52
C GLU A 453 21.35 21.85 -20.26
N ALA A 454 21.79 23.05 -19.81
CA ALA A 454 21.14 23.83 -18.76
C ALA A 454 20.91 25.26 -19.28
N ALA A 455 19.66 25.69 -19.33
CA ALA A 455 19.28 26.98 -19.90
C ALA A 455 18.40 27.76 -18.92
N THR A 456 18.60 29.07 -18.85
CA THR A 456 17.73 29.95 -18.05
C THR A 456 17.62 31.32 -18.72
N ARG A 457 16.45 31.96 -18.61
CA ARG A 457 16.13 33.17 -19.39
C ARG A 457 15.42 34.21 -18.55
N LYS A 458 15.75 35.52 -18.83
CA LYS A 458 15.05 36.70 -18.31
C LYS A 458 14.94 36.75 -16.80
N GLY A 459 15.93 36.18 -16.07
CA GLY A 459 15.95 36.24 -14.62
C GLY A 459 16.31 37.65 -14.10
N MET A 460 15.85 37.95 -12.91
CA MET A 460 16.19 39.13 -12.14
C MET A 460 16.86 38.73 -10.83
N VAL A 461 17.99 39.34 -10.52
CA VAL A 461 18.76 39.11 -9.28
C VAL A 461 19.09 40.45 -8.65
N GLN A 462 18.68 40.64 -7.42
CA GLN A 462 19.11 41.78 -6.61
C GLN A 462 20.19 41.36 -5.60
N VAL A 463 21.32 41.97 -5.68
CA VAL A 463 22.49 41.75 -4.82
C VAL A 463 22.75 42.99 -3.98
N THR A 464 22.81 42.84 -2.66
CA THR A 464 23.08 43.96 -1.78
C THR A 464 24.41 43.73 -1.06
N ARG A 465 25.33 44.72 -1.19
CA ARG A 465 26.49 44.81 -0.34
C ARG A 465 26.11 45.64 0.87
N GLU A 466 26.12 45.02 2.03
CA GLU A 466 25.75 45.65 3.30
C GLU A 466 26.87 46.57 3.86
N LYS A 467 26.56 47.37 4.86
CA LYS A 467 27.54 48.29 5.50
C LYS A 467 28.77 47.59 6.08
N ASP A 468 28.64 46.32 6.46
CA ASP A 468 29.71 45.44 6.92
C ASP A 468 30.60 44.92 5.77
N GLY A 469 30.31 45.29 4.53
CA GLY A 469 30.99 44.84 3.33
C GLY A 469 30.57 43.47 2.84
N GLY A 470 29.72 42.76 3.58
CA GLY A 470 29.21 41.43 3.22
C GLY A 470 28.18 41.49 2.12
N ILE A 471 28.15 40.46 1.25
CA ILE A 471 27.17 40.29 0.19
C ILE A 471 26.00 39.45 0.74
N ASP A 472 24.80 39.97 0.64
CA ASP A 472 23.58 39.32 1.20
C ASP A 472 23.30 37.96 0.60
N LEU A 473 23.47 37.76 -0.73
CA LEU A 473 23.30 36.46 -1.38
C LEU A 473 24.34 35.43 -0.90
N ALA A 474 25.58 35.83 -0.64
CA ALA A 474 26.60 34.93 -0.11
C ALA A 474 26.22 34.41 1.28
N LYS A 475 25.60 35.27 2.11
CA LYS A 475 25.13 34.93 3.45
C LYS A 475 23.96 33.89 3.43
N LEU A 476 23.20 33.79 2.35
CA LEU A 476 22.15 32.78 2.20
C LEU A 476 22.70 31.36 2.03
N PHE A 477 23.85 31.23 1.38
CA PHE A 477 24.47 29.92 1.09
C PHE A 477 25.62 29.59 2.06
N SER A 478 25.96 30.50 2.98
CA SER A 478 26.94 30.23 4.02
C SER A 478 26.34 29.36 5.12
N PRO A 479 27.11 28.39 5.66
CA PRO A 479 26.66 27.66 6.84
C PRO A 479 26.35 28.64 7.98
N PRO A 480 25.31 28.43 8.78
CA PRO A 480 25.03 29.28 9.93
C PRO A 480 26.19 29.23 10.92
N GLY A 481 26.84 30.35 11.14
CA GLY A 481 27.69 30.62 12.30
C GLY A 481 29.16 30.28 12.18
N ASP A 482 29.93 31.30 11.76
CA ASP A 482 31.32 31.42 12.22
C ASP A 482 31.45 32.30 13.51
N ASN A 483 30.33 32.50 14.22
CA ASN A 483 30.33 33.11 15.55
C ASN A 483 29.48 32.27 16.50
N THR A 484 30.17 31.58 17.40
CA THR A 484 29.79 30.93 18.65
C THR A 484 29.70 29.40 18.61
N ALA A 485 30.58 28.83 19.42
CA ALA A 485 30.62 27.50 20.06
C ALA A 485 30.60 26.26 19.15
N PRO A 486 31.49 25.30 19.40
CA PRO A 486 31.49 24.04 18.64
C PRO A 486 30.24 23.25 18.95
N LEU A 487 29.28 23.23 18.02
CA LEU A 487 28.27 22.21 18.02
C LEU A 487 29.01 20.87 17.99
N SER A 488 28.82 20.10 19.04
CA SER A 488 29.36 18.76 19.21
C SER A 488 29.24 17.98 17.91
N ARG A 489 30.36 17.75 17.26
CA ARG A 489 30.51 16.76 16.18
C ARG A 489 30.35 15.38 16.78
N THR A 490 29.12 14.99 17.03
CA THR A 490 28.70 13.58 17.21
C THR A 490 27.90 13.16 15.99
N ALA A 491 28.48 13.37 14.82
CA ALA A 491 28.26 12.49 13.68
C ALA A 491 29.61 11.81 13.49
N ALA A 492 29.63 10.49 13.64
CA ALA A 492 30.79 9.66 13.46
C ALA A 492 31.54 10.08 12.19
N ALA A 493 32.79 10.45 12.36
CA ALA A 493 33.69 10.76 11.27
C ALA A 493 33.83 9.53 10.39
N GLU A 494 33.16 9.51 9.24
CA GLU A 494 33.60 8.66 8.14
C GLU A 494 34.99 9.13 7.77
N LYS A 495 35.97 8.24 8.04
CA LYS A 495 37.40 8.48 7.80
C LYS A 495 37.65 8.54 6.30
N GLY A 496 37.72 9.73 5.73
CA GLY A 496 38.20 9.99 4.38
C GLY A 496 38.06 11.48 4.05
N PRO A 497 38.87 12.07 3.16
CA PRO A 497 38.61 13.40 2.66
C PRO A 497 37.22 13.44 2.01
N PRO A 498 36.43 14.51 2.16
CA PRO A 498 35.12 14.64 1.56
C PRO A 498 35.26 14.42 0.04
N GLN A 499 34.67 13.39 -0.47
CA GLN A 499 34.68 13.07 -1.90
C GLN A 499 33.93 14.19 -2.63
N GLU A 500 34.66 14.97 -3.46
CA GLU A 500 34.07 16.08 -4.22
C GLU A 500 33.13 15.58 -5.30
N TRP A 501 32.11 16.39 -5.65
CA TRP A 501 31.25 16.11 -6.76
C TRP A 501 31.98 16.29 -8.09
N PHE A 502 31.90 15.30 -8.96
CA PHE A 502 32.25 15.43 -10.36
C PHE A 502 31.01 15.91 -11.14
N VAL A 503 31.04 17.16 -11.60
CA VAL A 503 29.97 17.76 -12.39
C VAL A 503 30.49 18.16 -13.74
N GLN A 504 29.83 17.73 -14.80
CA GLN A 504 30.10 18.13 -16.17
C GLN A 504 28.84 18.69 -16.82
N VAL A 505 28.93 19.87 -17.42
CA VAL A 505 27.85 20.51 -18.18
C VAL A 505 28.36 20.78 -19.61
N LYS A 506 27.73 20.14 -20.60
CA LYS A 506 28.16 20.31 -21.99
C LYS A 506 27.85 21.70 -22.52
N LYS A 507 26.64 22.20 -22.24
CA LYS A 507 26.18 23.54 -22.62
C LYS A 507 25.38 24.18 -21.49
N ALA A 508 25.75 25.40 -21.11
CA ALA A 508 24.99 26.22 -20.16
C ALA A 508 24.71 27.60 -20.77
N SER A 509 23.48 28.08 -20.65
CA SER A 509 23.10 29.41 -21.10
C SER A 509 22.28 30.16 -20.05
N LEU A 510 22.65 31.43 -19.86
CA LEU A 510 21.92 32.40 -19.05
C LEU A 510 21.68 33.61 -19.96
N GLU A 511 20.42 33.85 -20.33
CA GLU A 511 20.07 34.82 -21.37
C GLU A 511 19.20 35.95 -20.83
N GLY A 512 19.61 37.19 -21.11
CA GLY A 512 18.78 38.39 -20.89
C GLY A 512 18.50 38.71 -19.42
N TYR A 513 19.42 38.39 -18.50
CA TYR A 513 19.27 38.66 -17.07
C TYR A 513 19.39 40.14 -16.73
N SER A 514 18.73 40.52 -15.65
CA SER A 514 18.87 41.82 -15.03
C SER A 514 19.48 41.67 -13.62
N VAL A 515 20.66 42.17 -13.41
CA VAL A 515 21.32 42.19 -12.09
C VAL A 515 21.26 43.61 -11.53
N ILE A 516 20.65 43.74 -10.37
CA ILE A 516 20.57 45.03 -9.61
C ILE A 516 21.51 44.91 -8.41
N ALA A 517 22.62 45.61 -8.48
CA ALA A 517 23.61 45.66 -7.39
C ALA A 517 23.42 46.94 -6.58
N VAL A 518 23.15 46.78 -5.28
CA VAL A 518 22.99 47.88 -4.33
C VAL A 518 24.20 47.88 -3.37
N ASP A 519 25.04 48.89 -3.42
CA ASP A 519 26.12 49.07 -2.46
C ASP A 519 25.68 50.06 -1.35
N ARG A 520 25.60 49.57 -0.12
CA ARG A 520 25.23 50.32 1.07
C ARG A 520 26.43 50.73 1.91
N THR A 521 27.67 50.44 1.46
CA THR A 521 28.87 50.81 2.20
C THR A 521 29.14 52.34 2.18
N PRO A 522 28.83 53.10 1.09
CA PRO A 522 28.89 54.54 1.12
C PRO A 522 27.75 55.18 1.94
N GLU A 523 27.93 56.43 2.40
CA GLU A 523 26.86 57.18 3.10
C GLU A 523 25.57 57.25 2.26
N ASN A 524 25.68 57.46 0.95
CA ASN A 524 24.59 57.38 0.00
C ASN A 524 24.67 56.05 -0.76
N PRO A 525 23.68 55.16 -0.65
CA PRO A 525 23.68 53.89 -1.37
C PRO A 525 23.78 54.07 -2.90
N VAL A 526 24.65 53.30 -3.51
CA VAL A 526 24.84 53.30 -4.97
C VAL A 526 24.15 52.10 -5.58
N THR A 527 23.32 52.32 -6.59
CA THR A 527 22.65 51.23 -7.32
C THR A 527 23.20 51.17 -8.74
N VAL A 528 23.66 49.97 -9.13
CA VAL A 528 24.14 49.67 -10.47
C VAL A 528 23.23 48.58 -11.07
N ARG A 529 22.76 48.80 -12.30
CA ARG A 529 22.00 47.81 -13.05
C ARG A 529 22.81 47.33 -14.24
N VAL A 530 22.95 45.99 -14.33
CA VAL A 530 23.52 45.31 -15.48
C VAL A 530 22.41 44.58 -16.18
N SER A 531 22.02 45.04 -17.40
CA SER A 531 20.91 44.46 -18.16
C SER A 531 20.99 44.90 -19.64
N PRO A 532 20.85 44.00 -20.62
CA PRO A 532 20.78 42.52 -20.41
C PRO A 532 22.17 41.93 -20.13
N LEU A 533 22.21 40.89 -19.31
CA LEU A 533 23.37 40.04 -19.11
C LEU A 533 23.12 38.69 -19.78
N THR A 534 24.02 38.26 -20.65
CA THR A 534 23.98 36.95 -21.30
C THR A 534 25.32 36.24 -21.06
N ILE A 535 25.25 35.00 -20.58
CA ILE A 535 26.41 34.15 -20.36
C ILE A 535 26.14 32.84 -21.10
N THR A 536 27.06 32.42 -21.92
CA THR A 536 27.05 31.06 -22.52
C THR A 536 28.33 30.36 -22.16
N ALA A 537 28.24 29.13 -21.76
CA ALA A 537 29.38 28.32 -21.39
C ALA A 537 29.27 26.91 -22.02
N GLU A 538 30.38 26.38 -22.47
CA GLU A 538 30.48 25.07 -23.07
C GLU A 538 31.57 24.25 -22.35
N ASN A 539 31.30 22.95 -22.20
CA ASN A 539 32.21 21.98 -21.60
C ASN A 539 32.72 22.36 -20.21
N LEU A 540 31.83 22.88 -19.35
CA LEU A 540 32.15 23.13 -17.95
C LEU A 540 32.38 21.82 -17.22
N SER A 541 33.41 21.77 -16.36
CA SER A 541 33.72 20.61 -15.54
C SER A 541 34.35 21.01 -14.22
N THR A 542 34.03 20.29 -13.15
CA THR A 542 34.74 20.40 -11.85
C THR A 542 36.06 19.63 -11.87
N GLU A 543 36.34 18.86 -12.91
CA GLU A 543 37.59 18.12 -13.06
C GLU A 543 38.77 19.08 -13.28
N LYS A 544 39.83 18.90 -12.53
CA LYS A 544 41.06 19.69 -12.68
C LYS A 544 41.65 19.49 -14.07
N ASN A 545 42.14 20.61 -14.67
CA ASN A 545 42.78 20.64 -15.99
C ASN A 545 41.84 20.45 -17.21
N ARG A 546 40.53 20.40 -17.04
CA ARG A 546 39.62 20.54 -18.19
C ARG A 546 39.33 22.00 -18.49
N ARG A 547 39.37 22.36 -19.77
CA ARG A 547 39.10 23.74 -20.26
C ARG A 547 37.68 23.77 -20.84
N GLY A 548 36.86 24.67 -20.32
CA GLY A 548 35.59 25.06 -20.91
C GLY A 548 35.73 26.39 -21.66
N GLN A 549 34.73 26.74 -22.44
CA GLN A 549 34.60 28.03 -23.12
C GLN A 549 33.54 28.85 -22.40
N LEU A 550 33.78 30.15 -22.22
CA LEU A 550 32.82 31.06 -21.63
C LEU A 550 32.76 32.35 -22.46
N SER A 551 31.53 32.73 -22.82
CA SER A 551 31.24 34.01 -23.44
C SER A 551 30.31 34.82 -22.57
N LEU A 552 30.63 36.07 -22.32
CA LEU A 552 29.84 37.00 -21.52
C LEU A 552 29.56 38.26 -22.34
N LYS A 553 28.27 38.63 -22.39
CA LYS A 553 27.79 39.90 -22.99
C LYS A 553 26.96 40.64 -21.94
N ALA A 554 27.27 41.88 -21.67
CA ALA A 554 26.55 42.68 -20.70
C ALA A 554 26.45 44.14 -21.13
N ALA A 555 25.36 44.80 -20.79
CA ALA A 555 25.19 46.24 -20.92
C ALA A 555 25.02 46.87 -19.55
N LEU A 556 25.73 47.97 -19.29
CA LEU A 556 25.58 48.77 -18.10
C LEU A 556 24.65 49.95 -18.42
N ASN A 557 23.50 49.97 -17.72
CA ASN A 557 22.59 51.12 -17.82
C ASN A 557 22.85 52.01 -16.60
N LYS A 558 23.29 53.27 -16.85
CA LYS A 558 23.36 54.29 -15.81
C LYS A 558 21.96 54.58 -15.31
N ALA A 559 21.52 53.96 -14.22
CA ALA A 559 20.41 54.47 -13.40
C ALA A 559 21.01 55.53 -12.46
N GLY A 560 21.31 56.70 -13.01
CA GLY A 560 21.74 57.85 -12.26
C GLY A 560 20.74 58.97 -12.42
N LYS A 561 20.00 59.27 -11.40
CA LYS A 561 19.69 60.62 -10.93
C LYS A 561 20.01 60.65 -9.46
#